data_828718f7f2ef0ad221e844a530611f3c
#
_entry.id   828718f7f2ef0ad221e844a530611f3c
#
_cell.length_a   1.000
_cell.length_b   1.000
_cell.length_c   1.000
_cell.angle_alpha   90.00
_cell.angle_beta   90.00
_cell.angle_gamma   90.00
#
_symmetry.space_group_name_H-M   'P 1'
#
loop_
_entity.id
_entity.type
_entity.pdbx_description
1 polymer ?
#
loop_
_entity_poly.entity_id
_entity_poly.type
_entity_poly.pdbx_seq_one_letter_code
_entity_poly.pdbx_strand_id
1 'polypeptide(L)'
;MTPVRTLGQFVEAEQIVPWIAGTVAEIIHHAEHGAKQHGRRLKLTVSCTSCKATKTCCWSTVVARLYEGVVIADSLVRDGRDTPALREQLRARAEAMEATPPQEWRTPCVFLDERERCTVYDVRPVPCGAVLVYTDPVLCTTRAGQILGYVPAEERAAATAFEEPFRERMALRRKVGRRYLGVLPRMVLVALEAWDRTDFRDYLRQLPWPSDDEVARWG
;
A
#
# COMPACT_ATOMS: atom_id res chain seq x y z
N MET A 1 31.19 6.69 -16.33
CA MET A 1 30.71 6.56 -14.92
C MET A 1 29.24 7.02 -14.90
N THR A 2 28.33 6.16 -14.48
CA THR A 2 26.92 6.57 -14.29
C THR A 2 26.88 7.59 -13.15
N PRO A 3 26.18 8.74 -13.30
CA PRO A 3 26.10 9.73 -12.25
C PRO A 3 25.47 9.12 -11.00
N VAL A 4 26.00 9.46 -9.84
CA VAL A 4 25.43 9.08 -8.55
C VAL A 4 24.15 9.90 -8.35
N ARG A 5 23.00 9.23 -8.20
CA ARG A 5 21.68 9.84 -8.08
C ARG A 5 21.07 9.48 -6.74
N THR A 6 20.30 10.41 -6.16
CA THR A 6 19.40 10.08 -5.05
C THR A 6 18.24 9.21 -5.52
N LEU A 7 17.47 8.62 -4.60
CA LEU A 7 16.28 7.86 -4.97
C LEU A 7 15.32 8.72 -5.79
N GLY A 8 15.02 9.95 -5.34
CA GLY A 8 14.12 10.86 -6.04
C GLY A 8 14.59 11.15 -7.47
N GLN A 9 15.87 11.50 -7.65
CA GLN A 9 16.47 11.74 -8.98
C GLN A 9 16.44 10.48 -9.85
N PHE A 10 16.66 9.30 -9.27
CA PHE A 10 16.61 8.04 -9.99
C PHE A 10 15.18 7.73 -10.45
N VAL A 11 14.21 7.87 -9.55
CA VAL A 11 12.79 7.60 -9.81
C VAL A 11 12.26 8.50 -10.94
N GLU A 12 12.65 9.78 -10.94
CA GLU A 12 12.29 10.73 -11.98
C GLU A 12 12.94 10.38 -13.34
N ALA A 13 14.25 10.21 -13.34
CA ALA A 13 15.02 9.95 -14.58
C ALA A 13 14.62 8.64 -15.26
N GLU A 14 14.31 7.61 -14.47
CA GLU A 14 13.94 6.28 -14.98
C GLU A 14 12.41 6.10 -15.13
N GLN A 15 11.62 7.16 -14.91
CA GLN A 15 10.16 7.13 -15.01
C GLN A 15 9.54 5.99 -14.18
N ILE A 16 10.06 5.78 -12.97
CA ILE A 16 9.66 4.66 -12.10
C ILE A 16 8.23 4.83 -11.61
N VAL A 17 7.87 6.05 -11.16
CA VAL A 17 6.54 6.30 -10.59
C VAL A 17 5.42 6.13 -11.62
N PRO A 18 5.47 6.70 -12.84
CA PRO A 18 4.42 6.48 -13.83
C PRO A 18 4.24 4.99 -14.17
N TRP A 19 5.35 4.25 -14.27
CA TRP A 19 5.32 2.82 -14.54
C TRP A 19 4.64 2.02 -13.41
N ILE A 20 4.99 2.29 -12.13
CA ILE A 20 4.35 1.64 -10.99
C ILE A 20 2.88 2.03 -10.91
N ALA A 21 2.58 3.34 -10.99
CA ALA A 21 1.22 3.85 -10.88
C ALA A 21 0.29 3.24 -11.95
N GLY A 22 0.78 3.10 -13.18
CA GLY A 22 0.05 2.42 -14.25
C GLY A 22 -0.29 0.97 -13.88
N THR A 23 0.71 0.20 -13.44
CA THR A 23 0.51 -1.21 -13.04
C THR A 23 -0.44 -1.33 -11.84
N VAL A 24 -0.30 -0.48 -10.82
CA VAL A 24 -1.19 -0.48 -9.64
C VAL A 24 -2.62 -0.15 -10.05
N ALA A 25 -2.81 0.84 -10.93
CA ALA A 25 -4.13 1.22 -11.44
C ALA A 25 -4.79 0.07 -12.23
N GLU A 26 -4.03 -0.62 -13.07
CA GLU A 26 -4.51 -1.78 -13.81
C GLU A 26 -4.97 -2.90 -12.87
N ILE A 27 -4.15 -3.23 -11.86
CA ILE A 27 -4.50 -4.27 -10.87
C ILE A 27 -5.78 -3.90 -10.11
N ILE A 28 -5.92 -2.64 -9.67
CA ILE A 28 -7.14 -2.16 -8.99
C ILE A 28 -8.35 -2.22 -9.95
N HIS A 29 -8.18 -1.80 -11.20
CA HIS A 29 -9.24 -1.87 -12.20
C HIS A 29 -9.71 -3.31 -12.45
N HIS A 30 -8.77 -4.26 -12.54
CA HIS A 30 -9.10 -5.68 -12.66
C HIS A 30 -9.87 -6.19 -11.45
N ALA A 31 -9.48 -5.81 -10.22
CA ALA A 31 -10.20 -6.17 -9.00
C ALA A 31 -11.64 -5.63 -9.02
N GLU A 32 -11.84 -4.37 -9.41
CA GLU A 32 -13.17 -3.77 -9.52
C GLU A 32 -14.04 -4.49 -10.57
N HIS A 33 -13.43 -4.83 -11.71
CA HIS A 33 -14.14 -5.56 -12.77
C HIS A 33 -14.50 -6.98 -12.33
N GLY A 34 -13.55 -7.70 -11.75
CA GLY A 34 -13.74 -9.05 -11.19
C GLY A 34 -14.83 -9.08 -10.13
N ALA A 35 -14.79 -8.13 -9.18
CA ALA A 35 -15.83 -8.00 -8.16
C ALA A 35 -17.23 -7.75 -8.76
N LYS A 36 -17.33 -6.86 -9.75
CA LYS A 36 -18.61 -6.59 -10.44
C LYS A 36 -19.14 -7.84 -11.19
N GLN A 37 -18.25 -8.57 -11.88
CA GLN A 37 -18.65 -9.81 -12.58
C GLN A 37 -19.07 -10.89 -11.58
N HIS A 38 -18.30 -11.10 -10.52
CA HIS A 38 -18.62 -12.07 -9.48
C HIS A 38 -19.94 -11.73 -8.79
N GLY A 39 -20.14 -10.45 -8.43
CA GLY A 39 -21.40 -9.96 -7.87
C GLY A 39 -22.59 -10.24 -8.77
N ARG A 40 -22.50 -9.97 -10.08
CA ARG A 40 -23.59 -10.27 -11.03
C ARG A 40 -23.99 -11.75 -11.02
N ARG A 41 -23.02 -12.67 -10.95
CA ARG A 41 -23.28 -14.12 -10.88
C ARG A 41 -24.04 -14.51 -9.60
N LEU A 42 -23.74 -13.82 -8.50
CA LEU A 42 -24.36 -14.04 -7.19
C LEU A 42 -25.61 -13.17 -6.95
N LYS A 43 -25.99 -12.33 -7.91
CA LYS A 43 -27.06 -11.30 -7.77
C LYS A 43 -26.78 -10.29 -6.65
N LEU A 44 -25.49 -9.96 -6.45
CA LEU A 44 -25.01 -9.01 -5.45
C LEU A 44 -24.43 -7.77 -6.13
N THR A 45 -24.47 -6.64 -5.42
CA THR A 45 -23.88 -5.38 -5.88
C THR A 45 -22.69 -5.02 -4.98
N VAL A 46 -21.60 -4.54 -5.59
CA VAL A 46 -20.45 -4.02 -4.83
C VAL A 46 -20.89 -2.77 -4.08
N SER A 47 -20.82 -2.81 -2.76
CA SER A 47 -21.30 -1.73 -1.89
C SER A 47 -20.20 -0.70 -1.57
N CYS A 48 -18.92 -1.04 -1.68
CA CYS A 48 -17.80 -0.13 -1.39
C CYS A 48 -17.76 1.11 -2.27
N THR A 49 -18.26 1.04 -3.52
CA THR A 49 -18.28 2.18 -4.44
C THR A 49 -19.18 3.32 -3.96
N SER A 50 -20.14 3.01 -3.08
CA SER A 50 -21.05 3.96 -2.44
C SER A 50 -20.77 4.17 -0.95
N CYS A 51 -19.71 3.60 -0.41
CA CYS A 51 -19.35 3.71 1.00
C CYS A 51 -18.88 5.14 1.34
N LYS A 52 -19.85 5.99 1.65
CA LYS A 52 -19.58 7.38 2.12
C LYS A 52 -19.50 7.47 3.64
N ALA A 53 -20.02 6.46 4.35
CA ALA A 53 -20.36 6.60 5.76
C ALA A 53 -19.29 6.06 6.72
N THR A 54 -18.55 5.03 6.39
CA THR A 54 -17.82 4.31 7.42
C THR A 54 -16.32 4.21 7.20
N LYS A 55 -15.84 4.22 5.95
CA LYS A 55 -14.41 4.09 5.57
C LYS A 55 -13.60 3.14 6.47
N THR A 56 -14.26 2.10 6.98
CA THR A 56 -13.71 1.19 8.00
C THR A 56 -12.42 0.50 7.52
N CYS A 57 -12.25 0.31 6.20
CA CYS A 57 -11.00 -0.17 5.62
C CYS A 57 -9.81 0.75 5.92
N CYS A 58 -10.05 2.05 6.10
CA CYS A 58 -9.02 3.02 6.53
C CYS A 58 -8.69 2.95 8.03
N TRP A 59 -9.37 2.09 8.79
CA TRP A 59 -9.12 1.80 10.21
C TRP A 59 -8.55 0.39 10.40
N SER A 60 -8.19 -0.26 9.31
CA SER A 60 -7.64 -1.61 9.32
C SER A 60 -6.14 -1.57 9.02
N THR A 61 -5.43 -2.61 9.42
CA THR A 61 -4.04 -2.80 9.02
C THR A 61 -3.98 -2.98 7.50
N VAL A 62 -3.15 -2.18 6.86
CA VAL A 62 -2.87 -2.27 5.42
C VAL A 62 -1.41 -2.66 5.25
N VAL A 63 -1.18 -3.79 4.61
CA VAL A 63 0.15 -4.23 4.19
C VAL A 63 0.38 -3.78 2.76
N ALA A 64 1.43 -3.01 2.55
CA ALA A 64 1.81 -2.47 1.24
C ALA A 64 3.22 -2.94 0.83
N ARG A 65 3.53 -2.86 -0.43
CA ARG A 65 4.86 -3.14 -0.96
C ARG A 65 5.68 -1.87 -1.06
N LEU A 66 7.00 -2.01 -1.08
CA LEU A 66 7.90 -0.86 -1.18
C LEU A 66 7.61 -0.01 -2.42
N TYR A 67 7.27 -0.61 -3.55
CA TYR A 67 6.96 0.14 -4.77
C TYR A 67 5.72 1.03 -4.60
N GLU A 68 4.72 0.59 -3.83
CA GLU A 68 3.55 1.41 -3.50
C GLU A 68 3.93 2.56 -2.56
N GLY A 69 4.83 2.28 -1.61
CA GLY A 69 5.41 3.31 -0.76
C GLY A 69 6.17 4.39 -1.54
N VAL A 70 6.91 4.00 -2.59
CA VAL A 70 7.64 4.92 -3.47
C VAL A 70 6.69 5.86 -4.22
N VAL A 71 5.56 5.37 -4.73
CA VAL A 71 4.57 6.20 -5.42
C VAL A 71 3.93 7.21 -4.48
N ILE A 72 3.59 6.80 -3.25
CA ILE A 72 3.02 7.70 -2.24
C ILE A 72 4.07 8.72 -1.81
N ALA A 73 5.33 8.31 -1.59
CA ALA A 73 6.41 9.22 -1.22
C ALA A 73 6.64 10.29 -2.29
N ASP A 74 6.66 9.92 -3.57
CA ASP A 74 6.76 10.86 -4.68
C ASP A 74 5.63 11.90 -4.68
N SER A 75 4.37 11.46 -4.46
CA SER A 75 3.24 12.37 -4.33
C SER A 75 3.41 13.34 -3.16
N LEU A 76 3.82 12.83 -1.99
CA LEU A 76 4.02 13.66 -0.80
C LEU A 76 5.13 14.69 -0.99
N VAL A 77 6.24 14.30 -1.62
CA VAL A 77 7.36 15.21 -1.91
C VAL A 77 6.94 16.28 -2.91
N ARG A 78 6.29 15.91 -4.01
CA ARG A 78 5.82 16.86 -5.04
C ARG A 78 4.79 17.85 -4.51
N ASP A 79 3.94 17.42 -3.59
CA ASP A 79 2.91 18.24 -2.95
C ASP A 79 3.47 19.09 -1.79
N GLY A 80 4.77 19.00 -1.48
CA GLY A 80 5.39 19.68 -0.34
C GLY A 80 4.89 19.20 1.02
N ARG A 81 4.37 17.98 1.08
CA ARG A 81 3.79 17.36 2.28
C ARG A 81 4.77 16.48 3.05
N ASP A 82 5.95 16.24 2.52
CA ASP A 82 7.02 15.53 3.21
C ASP A 82 7.64 16.45 4.27
N THR A 83 7.13 16.36 5.49
CA THR A 83 7.56 17.16 6.63
C THR A 83 8.12 16.27 7.74
N PRO A 84 9.00 16.81 8.63
CA PRO A 84 9.46 16.07 9.80
C PRO A 84 8.31 15.55 10.67
N ALA A 85 7.24 16.33 10.81
CA ALA A 85 6.05 15.96 11.56
C ALA A 85 5.32 14.76 10.93
N LEU A 86 5.16 14.74 9.60
CA LEU A 86 4.58 13.60 8.90
C LEU A 86 5.44 12.35 9.03
N ARG A 87 6.76 12.47 8.87
CA ARG A 87 7.70 11.34 9.04
C ARG A 87 7.63 10.76 10.45
N GLU A 88 7.50 11.59 11.48
CA GLU A 88 7.32 11.14 12.85
C GLU A 88 5.97 10.43 13.07
N GLN A 89 4.88 10.97 12.52
CA GLN A 89 3.57 10.32 12.55
C GLN A 89 3.60 8.96 11.84
N LEU A 90 4.27 8.87 10.69
CA LEU A 90 4.44 7.60 9.96
C LEU A 90 5.21 6.58 10.79
N ARG A 91 6.29 7.01 11.48
CA ARG A 91 7.11 6.15 12.34
C ARG A 91 6.30 5.62 13.52
N ALA A 92 5.69 6.50 14.29
CA ALA A 92 4.88 6.11 15.43
C ALA A 92 3.70 5.20 15.03
N ARG A 93 3.08 5.47 13.89
CA ARG A 93 1.98 4.68 13.36
C ARG A 93 2.44 3.29 12.90
N ALA A 94 3.60 3.21 12.24
CA ALA A 94 4.17 1.94 11.82
C ALA A 94 4.51 1.05 13.01
N GLU A 95 5.21 1.59 14.01
CA GLU A 95 5.58 0.87 15.24
C GLU A 95 4.36 0.34 15.98
N ALA A 96 3.36 1.18 16.18
CA ALA A 96 2.12 0.78 16.84
C ALA A 96 1.37 -0.30 16.04
N MET A 97 1.34 -0.21 14.71
CA MET A 97 0.66 -1.18 13.83
C MET A 97 1.40 -2.52 13.81
N GLU A 98 2.73 -2.51 13.81
CA GLU A 98 3.58 -3.71 13.85
C GLU A 98 3.50 -4.44 15.19
N ALA A 99 3.28 -3.69 16.29
CA ALA A 99 3.13 -4.24 17.64
C ALA A 99 1.72 -4.77 17.94
N THR A 100 0.72 -4.43 17.11
CA THR A 100 -0.69 -4.78 17.37
C THR A 100 -1.15 -5.86 16.39
N PRO A 101 -1.80 -6.94 16.87
CA PRO A 101 -2.41 -7.93 15.98
C PRO A 101 -3.38 -7.25 14.99
N PRO A 102 -3.35 -7.61 13.68
CA PRO A 102 -4.16 -6.92 12.66
C PRO A 102 -5.67 -6.88 12.98
N GLN A 103 -6.20 -7.92 13.62
CA GLN A 103 -7.60 -8.01 14.02
C GLN A 103 -7.96 -7.07 15.18
N GLU A 104 -6.98 -6.57 15.93
CA GLU A 104 -7.16 -5.66 17.07
C GLU A 104 -6.93 -4.20 16.69
N TRP A 105 -6.31 -3.94 15.55
CA TRP A 105 -6.02 -2.59 15.09
C TRP A 105 -7.30 -1.80 14.82
N ARG A 106 -7.40 -0.58 15.41
CA ARG A 106 -8.59 0.29 15.32
C ARG A 106 -8.22 1.76 15.26
N THR A 107 -7.08 2.08 14.70
CA THR A 107 -6.64 3.46 14.60
C THR A 107 -6.75 3.94 13.15
N PRO A 108 -7.24 5.17 12.90
CA PRO A 108 -7.41 5.67 11.54
C PRO A 108 -6.07 5.74 10.80
N CYS A 109 -6.13 5.55 9.48
CA CYS A 109 -5.00 5.69 8.60
C CYS A 109 -4.41 7.11 8.72
N VAL A 110 -3.08 7.21 8.73
CA VAL A 110 -2.35 8.48 8.81
C VAL A 110 -2.65 9.42 7.65
N PHE A 111 -3.18 8.91 6.55
CA PHE A 111 -3.55 9.68 5.36
C PHE A 111 -5.02 10.12 5.33
N LEU A 112 -5.77 9.95 6.40
CA LEU A 112 -7.10 10.56 6.51
C LEU A 112 -6.99 12.01 7.00
N ASP A 113 -7.68 12.92 6.30
CA ASP A 113 -7.85 14.30 6.74
C ASP A 113 -8.95 14.40 7.82
N GLU A 114 -9.16 15.59 8.35
CA GLU A 114 -10.20 15.90 9.37
C GLU A 114 -11.63 15.58 8.90
N ARG A 115 -11.84 15.46 7.59
CA ARG A 115 -13.13 15.09 6.96
C ARG A 115 -13.16 13.60 6.59
N GLU A 116 -12.24 12.83 7.14
CA GLU A 116 -12.08 11.39 6.85
C GLU A 116 -11.90 11.07 5.35
N ARG A 117 -11.27 11.96 4.57
CA ARG A 117 -10.94 11.73 3.17
C ARG A 117 -9.50 11.28 3.05
N CYS A 118 -9.26 10.30 2.21
CA CYS A 118 -7.90 9.84 1.93
C CYS A 118 -7.14 10.91 1.12
N THR A 119 -6.07 11.45 1.69
CA THR A 119 -5.23 12.48 1.07
C THR A 119 -4.23 11.94 0.05
N VAL A 120 -4.18 10.62 -0.13
CA VAL A 120 -3.37 9.91 -1.13
C VAL A 120 -4.24 8.98 -2.00
N TYR A 121 -5.52 9.34 -2.18
CA TYR A 121 -6.50 8.46 -2.82
C TYR A 121 -6.10 8.05 -4.25
N ASP A 122 -5.55 8.99 -5.02
CA ASP A 122 -5.19 8.78 -6.43
C ASP A 122 -3.94 7.89 -6.60
N VAL A 123 -3.15 7.77 -5.53
CA VAL A 123 -1.93 6.95 -5.46
C VAL A 123 -2.05 5.83 -4.41
N ARG A 124 -3.27 5.46 -4.06
CA ARG A 124 -3.53 4.44 -3.04
C ARG A 124 -2.96 3.08 -3.46
N PRO A 125 -2.48 2.29 -2.50
CA PRO A 125 -1.92 0.97 -2.78
C PRO A 125 -3.02 -0.05 -3.17
N VAL A 126 -2.61 -1.13 -3.83
CA VAL A 126 -3.52 -2.22 -4.27
C VAL A 126 -4.44 -2.68 -3.14
N PRO A 127 -3.99 -2.94 -1.91
CA PRO A 127 -4.87 -3.39 -0.84
C PRO A 127 -6.01 -2.40 -0.53
N CYS A 128 -5.77 -1.09 -0.71
CA CYS A 128 -6.81 -0.08 -0.50
C CYS A 128 -7.83 -0.02 -1.64
N GLY A 129 -7.42 -0.36 -2.86
CA GLY A 129 -8.29 -0.34 -4.05
C GLY A 129 -8.98 -1.67 -4.35
N ALA A 130 -8.37 -2.80 -3.95
CA ALA A 130 -8.84 -4.13 -4.28
C ALA A 130 -9.72 -4.78 -3.19
N VAL A 131 -9.86 -4.17 -2.01
CA VAL A 131 -10.80 -4.64 -0.97
C VAL A 131 -12.20 -4.17 -1.31
N LEU A 132 -13.03 -5.09 -1.83
CA LEU A 132 -14.38 -4.82 -2.30
C LEU A 132 -15.36 -5.75 -1.60
N VAL A 133 -16.45 -5.21 -1.06
CA VAL A 133 -17.47 -5.97 -0.32
C VAL A 133 -18.84 -5.83 -0.97
N TYR A 134 -19.69 -6.85 -0.75
CA TYR A 134 -21.07 -6.91 -1.23
C TYR A 134 -22.08 -6.65 -0.12
N THR A 135 -21.69 -6.80 1.12
CA THR A 135 -22.53 -6.54 2.30
C THR A 135 -22.67 -5.05 2.56
N ASP A 136 -23.69 -4.68 3.34
CA ASP A 136 -23.88 -3.29 3.76
C ASP A 136 -22.61 -2.77 4.45
N PRO A 137 -22.09 -1.60 4.07
CA PRO A 137 -20.90 -1.01 4.67
C PRO A 137 -20.98 -0.81 6.18
N VAL A 138 -22.19 -0.70 6.75
CA VAL A 138 -22.40 -0.61 8.19
C VAL A 138 -21.87 -1.84 8.93
N LEU A 139 -21.91 -3.02 8.30
CA LEU A 139 -21.40 -4.26 8.87
C LEU A 139 -19.87 -4.25 9.00
N CYS A 140 -19.17 -3.50 8.16
CA CYS A 140 -17.74 -3.31 8.29
C CYS A 140 -17.39 -2.57 9.59
N THR A 141 -18.24 -1.65 10.04
CA THR A 141 -18.06 -0.88 11.28
C THR A 141 -18.43 -1.67 12.51
N THR A 142 -19.62 -2.27 12.50
CA THR A 142 -20.17 -2.97 13.65
C THR A 142 -19.55 -4.34 13.88
N ARG A 143 -19.02 -4.96 12.80
CA ARG A 143 -18.57 -6.36 12.76
C ARG A 143 -19.63 -7.34 13.27
N ALA A 144 -20.89 -6.91 13.24
CA ALA A 144 -22.02 -7.72 13.62
C ALA A 144 -22.48 -8.51 12.39
N GLY A 145 -21.86 -9.67 12.15
CA GLY A 145 -22.23 -10.55 11.07
C GLY A 145 -21.07 -10.87 10.11
N GLN A 146 -21.39 -11.68 9.09
CA GLN A 146 -20.43 -12.10 8.09
C GLN A 146 -20.29 -11.02 7.01
N ILE A 147 -19.07 -10.53 6.79
CA ILE A 147 -18.75 -9.66 5.69
C ILE A 147 -18.49 -10.53 4.45
N LEU A 148 -19.34 -10.38 3.43
CA LEU A 148 -19.12 -11.02 2.15
C LEU A 148 -18.35 -10.07 1.24
N GLY A 149 -17.14 -10.46 0.87
CA GLY A 149 -16.25 -9.69 0.01
C GLY A 149 -15.78 -10.44 -1.22
N TYR A 150 -15.28 -9.69 -2.19
CA TYR A 150 -14.52 -10.23 -3.30
C TYR A 150 -13.12 -10.64 -2.82
N VAL A 151 -12.66 -11.83 -3.19
CA VAL A 151 -11.30 -12.30 -2.90
C VAL A 151 -10.45 -12.04 -4.14
N PRO A 152 -9.61 -11.00 -4.14
CA PRO A 152 -8.80 -10.62 -5.31
C PRO A 152 -7.52 -11.49 -5.40
N ALA A 153 -7.68 -12.80 -5.61
CA ALA A 153 -6.56 -13.74 -5.60
C ALA A 153 -5.61 -13.51 -6.78
N GLU A 154 -6.14 -13.25 -7.97
CA GLU A 154 -5.35 -13.00 -9.18
C GLU A 154 -4.63 -11.65 -9.07
N GLU A 155 -5.29 -10.63 -8.57
CA GLU A 155 -4.73 -9.30 -8.37
C GLU A 155 -3.64 -9.29 -7.29
N ARG A 156 -3.81 -10.08 -6.23
CA ARG A 156 -2.77 -10.30 -5.21
C ARG A 156 -1.56 -11.00 -5.82
N ALA A 157 -1.78 -11.99 -6.67
CA ALA A 157 -0.71 -12.68 -7.38
C ALA A 157 0.01 -11.74 -8.35
N ALA A 158 -0.72 -10.92 -9.12
CA ALA A 158 -0.16 -9.93 -10.03
C ALA A 158 0.69 -8.89 -9.27
N ALA A 159 0.17 -8.35 -8.16
CA ALA A 159 0.90 -7.42 -7.32
C ALA A 159 2.18 -8.06 -6.72
N THR A 160 2.14 -9.35 -6.41
CA THR A 160 3.32 -10.10 -5.93
C THR A 160 4.33 -10.33 -7.05
N ALA A 161 3.86 -10.69 -8.23
CA ALA A 161 4.73 -10.90 -9.41
C ALA A 161 5.44 -9.60 -9.84
N PHE A 162 4.78 -8.45 -9.70
CA PHE A 162 5.36 -7.15 -10.04
C PHE A 162 6.55 -6.74 -9.15
N GLU A 163 6.70 -7.35 -7.98
CA GLU A 163 7.83 -7.08 -7.08
C GLU A 163 9.19 -7.43 -7.73
N GLU A 164 9.24 -8.46 -8.58
CA GLU A 164 10.49 -8.85 -9.26
C GLU A 164 10.95 -7.81 -10.28
N PRO A 165 10.16 -7.42 -11.31
CA PRO A 165 10.55 -6.38 -12.25
C PRO A 165 10.83 -5.04 -11.56
N PHE A 166 10.10 -4.69 -10.49
CA PHE A 166 10.41 -3.51 -9.69
C PHE A 166 11.83 -3.59 -9.10
N ARG A 167 12.17 -4.71 -8.46
CA ARG A 167 13.50 -4.89 -7.85
C ARG A 167 14.62 -4.84 -8.90
N GLU A 168 14.41 -5.48 -10.04
CA GLU A 168 15.36 -5.46 -11.15
C GLU A 168 15.61 -4.03 -11.63
N ARG A 169 14.54 -3.28 -11.89
CA ARG A 169 14.63 -1.90 -12.37
C ARG A 169 15.28 -0.96 -11.35
N MET A 170 15.02 -1.19 -10.06
CA MET A 170 15.64 -0.46 -8.95
C MET A 170 17.08 -0.92 -8.66
N ALA A 171 17.55 -1.98 -9.32
CA ALA A 171 18.82 -2.66 -9.01
C ALA A 171 18.92 -3.10 -7.53
N LEU A 172 17.80 -3.54 -6.96
CA LEU A 172 17.74 -4.10 -5.61
C LEU A 172 18.00 -5.61 -5.68
N ARG A 173 19.10 -6.06 -5.08
CA ARG A 173 19.40 -7.50 -5.02
C ARG A 173 18.38 -8.24 -4.15
N ARG A 174 17.94 -9.40 -4.62
CA ARG A 174 17.07 -10.27 -3.83
C ARG A 174 17.77 -10.72 -2.55
N LYS A 175 17.12 -10.48 -1.40
CA LYS A 175 17.44 -11.21 -0.17
C LYS A 175 16.57 -12.47 -0.17
N VAL A 176 17.20 -13.63 -0.14
CA VAL A 176 16.48 -14.91 -0.10
C VAL A 176 15.57 -14.95 1.14
N GLY A 177 14.30 -15.32 0.96
CA GLY A 177 13.32 -15.41 2.05
C GLY A 177 12.92 -14.07 2.68
N ARG A 178 13.15 -12.94 1.99
CA ARG A 178 12.74 -11.60 2.46
C ARG A 178 11.91 -10.88 1.40
N ARG A 179 10.90 -10.15 1.85
CA ARG A 179 9.95 -9.44 1.00
C ARG A 179 10.05 -7.94 1.23
N TYR A 180 10.05 -7.15 0.16
CA TYR A 180 10.00 -5.68 0.23
C TYR A 180 8.57 -5.20 0.49
N LEU A 181 8.03 -5.59 1.63
CA LEU A 181 6.70 -5.21 2.08
C LEU A 181 6.64 -5.00 3.60
N GLY A 182 5.61 -4.35 4.06
CA GLY A 182 5.35 -4.06 5.47
C GLY A 182 4.04 -3.30 5.63
N VAL A 183 3.75 -2.85 6.83
CA VAL A 183 2.59 -1.98 7.05
C VAL A 183 2.73 -0.68 6.25
N LEU A 184 1.63 -0.19 5.71
CA LEU A 184 1.64 0.98 4.80
C LEU A 184 2.43 2.19 5.33
N PRO A 185 2.28 2.63 6.59
CA PRO A 185 3.08 3.73 7.11
C PRO A 185 4.59 3.47 7.06
N ARG A 186 5.02 2.22 7.30
CA ARG A 186 6.44 1.83 7.22
C ARG A 186 6.96 1.92 5.79
N MET A 187 6.21 1.46 4.81
CA MET A 187 6.64 1.49 3.42
C MET A 187 6.80 2.91 2.89
N VAL A 188 5.89 3.80 3.25
CA VAL A 188 5.99 5.22 2.89
C VAL A 188 7.16 5.89 3.61
N LEU A 189 7.34 5.65 4.92
CA LEU A 189 8.45 6.20 5.69
C LEU A 189 9.81 5.78 5.11
N VAL A 190 9.98 4.49 4.83
CA VAL A 190 11.20 3.94 4.23
C VAL A 190 11.52 4.59 2.88
N ALA A 191 10.50 4.80 2.04
CA ALA A 191 10.67 5.48 0.75
C ALA A 191 11.08 6.95 0.94
N LEU A 192 10.47 7.68 1.87
CA LEU A 192 10.82 9.06 2.21
C LEU A 192 12.24 9.18 2.81
N GLU A 193 12.63 8.27 3.69
CA GLU A 193 13.98 8.23 4.27
C GLU A 193 15.06 7.92 3.22
N ALA A 194 14.71 7.14 2.19
CA ALA A 194 15.60 6.86 1.07
C ALA A 194 15.66 7.98 0.03
N TRP A 195 14.71 8.93 0.04
CA TRP A 195 14.45 9.85 -1.07
C TRP A 195 15.65 10.70 -1.47
N ASP A 196 16.33 11.27 -0.49
CA ASP A 196 17.49 12.14 -0.70
C ASP A 196 18.84 11.41 -0.59
N ARG A 197 18.81 10.09 -0.45
CA ARG A 197 20.02 9.28 -0.29
C ARG A 197 20.60 8.85 -1.62
N THR A 198 21.87 9.09 -1.83
CA THR A 198 22.61 8.57 -2.98
C THR A 198 22.98 7.09 -2.80
N ASP A 199 23.04 6.62 -1.57
CA ASP A 199 23.26 5.21 -1.18
C ASP A 199 21.94 4.44 -0.94
N PHE A 200 20.80 4.92 -1.50
CA PHE A 200 19.46 4.38 -1.22
C PHE A 200 19.36 2.86 -1.42
N ARG A 201 20.11 2.29 -2.38
CA ARG A 201 20.10 0.84 -2.61
C ARG A 201 20.73 0.06 -1.46
N ASP A 202 21.82 0.58 -0.88
CA ASP A 202 22.49 -0.03 0.27
C ASP A 202 21.63 0.15 1.52
N TYR A 203 21.06 1.34 1.71
CA TYR A 203 20.09 1.61 2.76
C TYR A 203 18.94 0.61 2.72
N LEU A 204 18.22 0.50 1.59
CA LEU A 204 17.09 -0.42 1.43
C LEU A 204 17.50 -1.88 1.63
N ARG A 205 18.71 -2.29 1.23
CA ARG A 205 19.20 -3.65 1.44
C ARG A 205 19.49 -3.99 2.90
N GLN A 206 19.86 -3.01 3.72
CA GLN A 206 20.20 -3.22 5.12
C GLN A 206 18.99 -3.28 6.05
N LEU A 207 17.84 -2.79 5.62
CA LEU A 207 16.62 -2.82 6.43
C LEU A 207 16.21 -4.25 6.82
N PRO A 208 15.61 -4.41 8.01
CA PRO A 208 15.10 -5.69 8.50
C PRO A 208 13.78 -6.06 7.82
N TRP A 209 13.87 -6.42 6.54
CA TRP A 209 12.68 -6.86 5.79
C TRP A 209 12.09 -8.14 6.38
N PRO A 210 10.75 -8.25 6.43
CA PRO A 210 10.09 -9.42 6.99
C PRO A 210 10.38 -10.68 6.16
N SER A 211 10.39 -11.82 6.82
CA SER A 211 10.38 -13.14 6.21
C SER A 211 8.98 -13.48 5.67
N ASP A 212 8.89 -14.51 4.84
CA ASP A 212 7.61 -15.02 4.35
C ASP A 212 6.70 -15.46 5.51
N ASP A 213 7.27 -16.03 6.59
CA ASP A 213 6.53 -16.43 7.80
C ASP A 213 5.99 -15.23 8.60
N GLU A 214 6.74 -14.13 8.65
CA GLU A 214 6.27 -12.90 9.29
C GLU A 214 5.15 -12.26 8.48
N VAL A 215 5.27 -12.27 7.15
CA VAL A 215 4.22 -11.77 6.25
C VAL A 215 2.93 -12.57 6.37
N ALA A 216 3.02 -13.90 6.48
CA ALA A 216 1.85 -14.76 6.64
C ALA A 216 1.02 -14.44 7.90
N ARG A 217 1.64 -13.82 8.92
CA ARG A 217 0.92 -13.36 10.14
C ARG A 217 0.10 -12.09 9.94
N TRP A 218 0.35 -11.34 8.86
CA TRP A 218 -0.37 -10.09 8.57
C TRP A 218 -1.55 -10.29 7.59
N GLY A 219 -1.68 -11.45 6.98
CA GLY A 219 -2.69 -11.78 5.96
C GLY A 219 -3.57 -12.90 6.30
#